data_ad83567ac2f448c426f6ce47c8573ebe
#
_entry.id   ad83567ac2f448c426f6ce47c8573ebe
#
_cell.length_a   1.000
_cell.length_b   1.000
_cell.length_c   1.000
_cell.angle_alpha   90.00
_cell.angle_beta   90.00
_cell.angle_gamma   90.00
#
_symmetry.space_group_name_H-M   'P 1'
#
loop_
_entity.id
_entity.type
_entity.pdbx_description
1 polymer ?
#
loop_
_entity_poly.entity_id
_entity_poly.type
_entity_poly.pdbx_seq_one_letter_code
_entity_poly.pdbx_strand_id
1 'polypeptide(L)'
;MGFPKVERLLINYKTLDEFKKFKGCGALELSMLEELQANIIENNSESPFYGIYYGGSLIARMSLYMKRNGGEPFEITGPYLELYKLEVLPTFQKQGFGQMLVNYAKQLQFPVKTIARIHSAGFWDKLNFQPVSVTNGDFYIWHPETNMNAITNEESA
;
A
#
# COMPACT_ATOMS: atom_id res chain seq x y z
N MET A 1 2.32 -19.63 17.35
CA MET A 1 2.49 -18.39 16.61
C MET A 1 2.42 -18.62 15.13
N GLY A 2 1.60 -17.87 14.45
CA GLY A 2 1.49 -18.00 13.00
C GLY A 2 2.61 -17.27 12.27
N PHE A 3 2.67 -17.48 10.98
CA PHE A 3 3.59 -16.74 10.13
C PHE A 3 3.19 -15.27 10.09
N PRO A 4 4.14 -14.34 9.91
CA PRO A 4 3.81 -12.94 9.71
C PRO A 4 2.88 -12.79 8.52
N LYS A 5 1.89 -11.94 8.66
CA LYS A 5 0.94 -11.66 7.59
C LYS A 5 0.56 -10.20 7.61
N VAL A 6 0.07 -9.72 6.48
CA VAL A 6 -0.43 -8.34 6.38
C VAL A 6 -1.79 -8.28 7.04
N GLU A 7 -2.00 -7.27 7.85
CA GLU A 7 -3.30 -7.04 8.48
C GLU A 7 -3.64 -5.56 8.49
N ARG A 8 -4.93 -5.26 8.50
CA ARG A 8 -5.39 -3.89 8.64
C ARG A 8 -5.12 -3.44 10.08
N LEU A 9 -4.50 -2.28 10.22
CA LEU A 9 -4.11 -1.79 11.54
C LEU A 9 -5.26 -0.99 12.18
N LEU A 10 -5.38 -1.14 13.48
CA LEU A 10 -6.37 -0.37 14.23
C LEU A 10 -5.92 1.07 14.35
N ILE A 11 -6.88 1.99 14.34
CA ILE A 11 -6.61 3.40 14.56
C ILE A 11 -6.71 3.64 16.06
N ASN A 12 -5.55 3.60 16.73
CA ASN A 12 -5.50 3.83 18.17
C ASN A 12 -4.10 4.29 18.58
N TYR A 13 -3.96 4.63 19.86
CA TYR A 13 -2.69 5.16 20.37
C TYR A 13 -1.58 4.12 20.38
N LYS A 14 -1.91 2.86 20.53
CA LYS A 14 -0.92 1.79 20.47
C LYS A 14 -0.29 1.71 19.08
N THR A 15 -1.11 1.76 18.04
CA THR A 15 -0.62 1.78 16.67
C THR A 15 0.19 3.03 16.41
N LEU A 16 -0.25 4.17 16.93
CA LEU A 16 0.49 5.42 16.79
C LEU A 16 1.89 5.30 17.41
N ASP A 17 1.99 4.67 18.57
CA ASP A 17 3.29 4.45 19.20
C ASP A 17 4.18 3.55 18.33
N GLU A 18 3.61 2.54 17.71
CA GLU A 18 4.37 1.69 16.79
C GLU A 18 4.85 2.48 15.59
N PHE A 19 4.07 3.41 15.10
CA PHE A 19 4.46 4.23 13.95
C PHE A 19 5.69 5.10 14.24
N LYS A 20 5.88 5.50 15.48
CA LYS A 20 7.02 6.34 15.85
C LYS A 20 8.38 5.69 15.64
N LYS A 21 8.41 4.38 15.48
CA LYS A 21 9.65 3.64 15.24
C LYS A 21 10.16 3.78 13.82
N PHE A 22 9.36 4.28 12.91
CA PHE A 22 9.70 4.34 11.49
C PHE A 22 10.31 5.69 11.12
N LYS A 23 11.25 5.67 10.18
CA LYS A 23 11.92 6.90 9.74
C LYS A 23 10.97 7.89 9.09
N GLY A 24 9.99 7.38 8.38
CA GLY A 24 9.00 8.22 7.74
C GLY A 24 7.84 8.59 8.64
N CYS A 25 8.03 8.50 9.92
CA CYS A 25 7.00 8.89 10.85
C CYS A 25 6.72 10.35 10.65
N GLY A 26 5.91 10.98 10.73
CA GLY A 26 5.53 12.32 10.38
C GLY A 26 4.31 12.28 9.50
N ALA A 27 4.43 11.66 8.34
CA ALA A 27 3.29 11.58 7.42
C ALA A 27 2.20 10.63 7.91
N LEU A 28 2.54 9.36 8.16
CA LEU A 28 1.54 8.40 8.61
C LEU A 28 1.12 8.60 10.05
N GLU A 29 2.05 9.07 10.88
CA GLU A 29 1.75 9.39 12.26
C GLU A 29 0.74 10.53 12.35
N LEU A 30 0.92 11.58 11.56
CA LEU A 30 -0.03 12.69 11.51
C LEU A 30 -1.38 12.24 10.96
N SER A 31 -1.39 11.41 9.93
CA SER A 31 -2.63 10.85 9.40
C SER A 31 -3.38 10.06 10.47
N MET A 32 -2.68 9.22 11.20
CA MET A 32 -3.28 8.44 12.28
C MET A 32 -3.83 9.37 13.37
N LEU A 33 -3.07 10.39 13.71
CA LEU A 33 -3.48 11.33 14.74
C LEU A 33 -4.73 12.11 14.31
N GLU A 34 -4.78 12.53 13.05
CA GLU A 34 -5.96 13.21 12.52
C GLU A 34 -7.19 12.32 12.59
N GLU A 35 -7.05 11.05 12.24
CA GLU A 35 -8.15 10.11 12.35
C GLU A 35 -8.61 9.93 13.79
N LEU A 36 -7.64 9.85 14.70
CA LEU A 36 -7.96 9.74 16.13
C LEU A 36 -8.71 10.96 16.65
N GLN A 37 -8.38 12.14 16.16
CA GLN A 37 -9.04 13.37 16.59
C GLN A 37 -10.39 13.61 15.93
N ALA A 38 -10.55 13.13 14.71
CA ALA A 38 -11.75 13.42 13.95
C ALA A 38 -12.95 12.59 14.38
N ASN A 39 -12.76 11.29 14.51
CA ASN A 39 -13.87 10.47 14.91
C ASN A 39 -13.51 9.07 15.16
N ILE A 40 -12.80 8.97 16.10
CA ILE A 40 -12.18 7.92 16.48
C ILE A 40 -12.80 6.64 16.65
N ILE A 41 -13.94 6.66 16.94
CA ILE A 41 -14.49 5.57 17.61
C ILE A 41 -14.97 4.56 16.74
N GLU A 42 -15.27 4.97 15.60
CA GLU A 42 -16.24 4.20 15.04
C GLU A 42 -15.86 3.23 14.05
N ASN A 43 -14.75 3.29 13.43
CA ASN A 43 -14.65 2.42 12.31
C ASN A 43 -13.25 2.05 11.91
N ASN A 44 -12.60 1.30 12.78
CA ASN A 44 -11.31 0.72 12.43
C ASN A 44 -11.36 -0.16 11.18
N SER A 45 -12.56 -0.60 10.79
CA SER A 45 -12.71 -1.40 9.58
C SER A 45 -12.44 -0.60 8.31
N GLU A 46 -12.43 0.72 8.40
CA GLU A 46 -12.11 1.59 7.27
C GLU A 46 -10.71 2.18 7.37
N SER A 47 -9.92 1.71 8.30
CA SER A 47 -8.55 2.18 8.44
C SER A 47 -7.78 2.02 7.12
N PRO A 48 -7.08 3.05 6.66
CA PRO A 48 -6.24 2.94 5.47
C PRO A 48 -4.88 2.35 5.77
N PHE A 49 -4.60 2.01 7.03
CA PHE A 49 -3.29 1.55 7.45
C PHE A 49 -3.22 0.04 7.51
N TYR A 50 -2.13 -0.51 6.97
CA TYR A 50 -1.87 -1.94 6.93
C TYR A 50 -0.44 -2.18 7.38
N GLY A 51 -0.20 -3.33 7.96
CA GLY A 51 1.13 -3.62 8.42
C GLY A 51 1.36 -5.08 8.74
N ILE A 52 2.58 -5.36 9.17
CA ILE A 52 3.00 -6.69 9.54
C ILE A 52 3.60 -6.64 10.94
N TYR A 53 3.08 -7.47 11.83
CA TYR A 53 3.63 -7.64 13.16
C TYR A 53 4.54 -8.86 13.20
N TYR A 54 5.62 -8.72 13.92
CA TYR A 54 6.54 -9.83 14.16
C TYR A 54 6.98 -9.75 15.63
N GLY A 55 6.70 -10.81 16.37
CA GLY A 55 7.03 -10.82 17.78
C GLY A 55 6.34 -9.73 18.59
N GLY A 56 5.15 -9.34 18.20
CA GLY A 56 4.40 -8.32 18.91
C GLY A 56 4.75 -6.89 18.58
N SER A 57 5.71 -6.68 17.67
CA SER A 57 6.10 -5.35 17.22
C SER A 57 5.74 -5.14 15.75
N LEU A 58 5.33 -3.95 15.40
CA LEU A 58 5.07 -3.61 14.01
C LEU A 58 6.40 -3.39 13.31
N ILE A 59 6.65 -4.17 12.26
CA ILE A 59 7.93 -4.12 11.55
C ILE A 59 7.81 -3.55 10.14
N ALA A 60 6.61 -3.48 9.60
CA ALA A 60 6.37 -2.94 8.27
C ALA A 60 4.99 -2.30 8.24
N ARG A 61 4.86 -1.27 7.44
CA ARG A 61 3.59 -0.56 7.35
C ARG A 61 3.36 0.00 5.95
N MET A 62 2.09 0.22 5.62
CA MET A 62 1.68 0.74 4.34
C MET A 62 0.36 1.48 4.53
N SER A 63 0.11 2.49 3.70
CA SER A 63 -1.24 3.09 3.65
C SER A 63 -1.80 2.95 2.24
N LEU A 64 -3.07 2.58 2.18
CA LEU A 64 -3.82 2.43 0.94
C LEU A 64 -5.09 3.26 1.02
N TYR A 65 -5.33 4.06 -0.02
CA TYR A 65 -6.54 4.87 -0.09
C TYR A 65 -7.30 4.51 -1.37
N MET A 66 -8.59 4.26 -1.23
CA MET A 66 -9.44 4.01 -2.38
C MET A 66 -9.81 5.33 -3.05
N LYS A 67 -9.56 5.45 -4.34
CA LYS A 67 -9.89 6.61 -5.15
C LYS A 67 -10.89 6.20 -6.22
N ARG A 68 -11.72 7.14 -6.67
CA ARG A 68 -12.77 6.80 -7.62
C ARG A 68 -12.30 6.73 -9.06
N ASN A 69 -11.48 7.68 -9.47
CA ASN A 69 -10.83 7.60 -10.77
C ASN A 69 -9.58 8.46 -10.75
N GLY A 70 -8.66 8.16 -11.65
CA GLY A 70 -7.36 8.78 -11.65
C GLY A 70 -7.29 10.11 -12.38
N GLY A 71 -8.18 10.31 -13.34
CA GLY A 71 -8.10 11.49 -14.19
C GLY A 71 -6.78 11.55 -14.92
N GLU A 72 -6.53 12.65 -15.59
CA GLU A 72 -5.25 12.86 -16.24
C GLU A 72 -4.19 13.25 -15.23
N PRO A 73 -2.95 12.87 -15.45
CA PRO A 73 -2.42 12.12 -16.61
C PRO A 73 -2.54 10.60 -16.49
N PHE A 74 -3.18 10.08 -15.46
CA PHE A 74 -3.10 8.67 -15.16
C PHE A 74 -4.06 7.80 -15.94
N GLU A 75 -5.10 8.38 -16.50
CA GLU A 75 -6.07 7.67 -17.33
C GLU A 75 -6.65 6.39 -16.72
N ILE A 76 -6.74 6.37 -15.40
CA ILE A 76 -7.38 5.25 -14.73
C ILE A 76 -8.86 5.52 -14.66
N THR A 77 -9.65 4.66 -15.31
CA THR A 77 -11.11 4.75 -15.23
C THR A 77 -11.59 3.81 -14.13
N GLY A 78 -12.49 4.33 -13.30
CA GLY A 78 -13.02 3.54 -12.21
C GLY A 78 -12.16 3.59 -10.95
N PRO A 79 -12.52 2.80 -9.94
CA PRO A 79 -11.82 2.86 -8.66
C PRO A 79 -10.41 2.28 -8.75
N TYR A 80 -9.52 2.86 -7.99
CA TYR A 80 -8.15 2.37 -7.87
C TYR A 80 -7.63 2.64 -6.47
N LEU A 81 -6.53 1.97 -6.11
CA LEU A 81 -5.88 2.16 -4.82
C LEU A 81 -4.66 3.06 -5.00
N GLU A 82 -4.53 4.02 -4.10
CA GLU A 82 -3.32 4.81 -4.01
C GLU A 82 -2.50 4.29 -2.83
N LEU A 83 -1.34 3.72 -3.14
CA LEU A 83 -0.39 3.28 -2.13
C LEU A 83 0.47 4.50 -1.79
N TYR A 84 0.22 5.08 -0.64
CA TYR A 84 0.82 6.35 -0.29
C TYR A 84 2.18 6.21 0.39
N LYS A 85 2.28 5.33 1.36
CA LYS A 85 3.52 5.07 2.08
C LYS A 85 3.73 3.58 2.25
N LEU A 86 4.97 3.16 2.15
CA LEU A 86 5.36 1.79 2.42
C LEU A 86 6.74 1.82 3.04
N GLU A 87 6.87 1.26 4.22
CA GLU A 87 8.14 1.22 4.93
C GLU A 87 8.32 -0.08 5.69
N VAL A 88 9.55 -0.54 5.72
CA VAL A 88 9.96 -1.71 6.53
C VAL A 88 11.09 -1.24 7.44
N LEU A 89 11.04 -1.62 8.71
CA LEU A 89 12.11 -1.26 9.65
C LEU A 89 13.45 -1.79 9.14
N PRO A 90 14.53 -1.04 9.34
CA PRO A 90 15.84 -1.39 8.76
C PRO A 90 16.30 -2.82 9.04
N THR A 91 16.07 -3.32 10.25
CA THR A 91 16.47 -4.67 10.63
C THR A 91 15.74 -5.74 9.82
N PHE A 92 14.58 -5.42 9.29
CA PHE A 92 13.73 -6.37 8.59
C PHE A 92 13.69 -6.16 7.08
N GLN A 93 14.48 -5.24 6.56
CA GLN A 93 14.54 -5.00 5.13
C GLN A 93 15.22 -6.15 4.40
N LYS A 94 14.92 -6.28 3.09
CA LYS A 94 15.48 -7.31 2.21
C LYS A 94 15.07 -8.73 2.59
N GLN A 95 13.97 -8.88 3.29
CA GLN A 95 13.44 -10.19 3.69
C GLN A 95 12.07 -10.47 3.09
N GLY A 96 11.61 -9.61 2.18
CA GLY A 96 10.34 -9.84 1.48
C GLY A 96 9.12 -9.20 2.12
N PHE A 97 9.26 -8.47 3.21
CA PHE A 97 8.10 -7.88 3.88
C PHE A 97 7.44 -6.77 3.06
N GLY A 98 8.25 -5.93 2.40
CA GLY A 98 7.69 -4.92 1.50
C GLY A 98 6.90 -5.54 0.37
N GLN A 99 7.40 -6.63 -0.20
CA GLN A 99 6.70 -7.36 -1.23
C GLN A 99 5.39 -7.96 -0.73
N MET A 100 5.37 -8.45 0.52
CA MET A 100 4.14 -8.96 1.13
C MET A 100 3.06 -7.88 1.19
N LEU A 101 3.45 -6.66 1.57
CA LEU A 101 2.50 -5.55 1.61
C LEU A 101 1.95 -5.22 0.23
N VAL A 102 2.81 -5.15 -0.77
CA VAL A 102 2.38 -4.85 -2.13
C VAL A 102 1.49 -5.97 -2.68
N ASN A 103 1.85 -7.22 -2.42
CA ASN A 103 1.04 -8.34 -2.86
C ASN A 103 -0.34 -8.34 -2.23
N TYR A 104 -0.44 -7.90 -0.98
CA TYR A 104 -1.73 -7.72 -0.34
C TYR A 104 -2.58 -6.70 -1.11
N ALA A 105 -1.99 -5.56 -1.46
CA ALA A 105 -2.70 -4.54 -2.24
C ALA A 105 -3.17 -5.09 -3.58
N LYS A 106 -2.32 -5.87 -4.26
CA LYS A 106 -2.68 -6.47 -5.55
C LYS A 106 -3.84 -7.45 -5.44
N GLN A 107 -3.93 -8.17 -4.34
CA GLN A 107 -5.00 -9.14 -4.13
C GLN A 107 -6.39 -8.51 -4.08
N LEU A 108 -6.45 -7.22 -3.84
CA LEU A 108 -7.72 -6.50 -3.83
C LEU A 108 -8.27 -6.27 -5.24
N GLN A 109 -7.46 -6.53 -6.26
CA GLN A 109 -7.87 -6.55 -7.67
C GLN A 109 -8.30 -5.20 -8.23
N PHE A 110 -7.73 -4.13 -7.71
CA PHE A 110 -7.87 -2.79 -8.28
C PHE A 110 -6.52 -2.34 -8.83
N PRO A 111 -6.49 -1.44 -9.80
CA PRO A 111 -5.23 -0.81 -10.15
C PRO A 111 -4.59 -0.16 -8.92
N VAL A 112 -3.29 -0.22 -8.82
CA VAL A 112 -2.55 0.37 -7.70
C VAL A 112 -1.58 1.42 -8.24
N LYS A 113 -1.73 2.64 -7.74
CA LYS A 113 -0.87 3.76 -8.10
C LYS A 113 0.02 4.08 -6.91
N THR A 114 1.29 4.35 -7.17
CA THR A 114 2.22 4.76 -6.12
C THR A 114 3.20 5.78 -6.64
N ILE A 115 3.83 6.52 -5.74
CA ILE A 115 4.90 7.46 -6.08
C ILE A 115 6.22 6.77 -5.84
N ALA A 116 7.04 6.68 -6.88
CA ALA A 116 8.36 6.09 -6.75
C ALA A 116 9.31 7.11 -6.16
N ARG A 117 9.93 6.77 -5.05
CA ARG A 117 10.92 7.62 -4.44
C ARG A 117 12.29 7.31 -5.01
N ILE A 118 13.23 8.20 -4.76
CA ILE A 118 14.60 8.00 -5.19
C ILE A 118 15.09 6.63 -4.71
N HIS A 119 15.71 5.89 -5.62
CA HIS A 119 16.27 4.55 -5.35
C HIS A 119 15.23 3.43 -5.16
N SER A 120 13.95 3.70 -5.43
CA SER A 120 12.93 2.66 -5.29
C SER A 120 12.44 2.08 -6.63
N ALA A 121 12.90 2.61 -7.75
CA ALA A 121 12.42 2.18 -9.06
C ALA A 121 12.59 0.67 -9.28
N GLY A 122 13.73 0.11 -8.91
CA GLY A 122 13.98 -1.31 -9.07
C GLY A 122 13.00 -2.18 -8.29
N PHE A 123 12.61 -1.73 -7.11
CA PHE A 123 11.62 -2.43 -6.29
C PHE A 123 10.29 -2.53 -7.04
N TRP A 124 9.81 -1.40 -7.57
CA TRP A 124 8.52 -1.37 -8.26
C TRP A 124 8.57 -2.14 -9.58
N ASP A 125 9.69 -2.06 -10.31
CA ASP A 125 9.85 -2.80 -11.55
C ASP A 125 9.76 -4.31 -11.33
N LYS A 126 10.37 -4.80 -10.26
CA LYS A 126 10.32 -6.22 -9.92
C LYS A 126 8.90 -6.68 -9.58
N LEU A 127 8.06 -5.79 -9.12
CA LEU A 127 6.69 -6.09 -8.77
C LEU A 127 5.72 -5.81 -9.92
N ASN A 128 6.27 -5.58 -11.12
CA ASN A 128 5.47 -5.39 -12.35
C ASN A 128 4.67 -4.10 -12.39
N PHE A 129 5.11 -3.08 -11.66
CA PHE A 129 4.56 -1.75 -11.80
C PHE A 129 5.21 -1.07 -13.00
N GLN A 130 4.43 -0.26 -13.70
CA GLN A 130 4.90 0.46 -14.88
C GLN A 130 5.01 1.95 -14.60
N PRO A 131 6.09 2.60 -15.03
CA PRO A 131 6.19 4.04 -14.84
C PRO A 131 5.19 4.78 -15.74
N VAL A 132 4.67 5.88 -15.23
CA VAL A 132 3.77 6.73 -16.00
C VAL A 132 4.63 7.74 -16.74
N SER A 133 4.73 7.59 -18.05
CA SER A 133 5.68 8.35 -18.87
C SER A 133 5.47 9.87 -18.83
N VAL A 134 4.24 10.31 -18.68
CA VAL A 134 3.94 11.74 -18.64
C VAL A 134 4.40 12.44 -17.37
N THR A 135 4.81 11.68 -16.36
CA THR A 135 5.28 12.23 -15.09
C THR A 135 6.78 12.06 -14.90
N ASN A 136 7.50 11.74 -15.96
CA ASN A 136 8.94 11.51 -15.93
C ASN A 136 9.37 10.40 -14.96
N GLY A 137 8.48 9.43 -14.77
CA GLY A 137 8.79 8.28 -13.93
C GLY A 137 8.54 8.49 -12.45
N ASP A 138 7.92 9.60 -12.06
CA ASP A 138 7.62 9.84 -10.65
C ASP A 138 6.53 8.93 -10.11
N PHE A 139 5.64 8.46 -10.98
CA PHE A 139 4.52 7.61 -10.58
C PHE A 139 4.62 6.25 -11.26
N TYR A 140 4.16 5.23 -10.55
CA TYR A 140 4.09 3.87 -11.05
C TYR A 140 2.68 3.34 -10.87
N ILE A 141 2.23 2.53 -11.83
CA ILE A 141 0.90 1.92 -11.77
C ILE A 141 1.00 0.44 -12.07
N TRP A 142 0.24 -0.34 -11.33
CA TRP A 142 0.03 -1.75 -11.59
C TRP A 142 -1.44 -1.99 -11.91
N HIS A 143 -1.71 -2.78 -12.94
CA HIS A 143 -3.08 -3.19 -13.29
C HIS A 143 -3.24 -4.68 -13.06
N PRO A 144 -4.43 -5.12 -12.60
CA PRO A 144 -4.67 -6.55 -12.36
C PRO A 144 -4.73 -7.34 -13.66
N GLU A 145 -3.63 -7.94 -14.04
CA GLU A 145 -3.51 -8.68 -15.28
C GLU A 145 -4.33 -9.96 -15.31
N THR A 146 -4.55 -10.56 -14.15
CA THR A 146 -5.32 -11.79 -14.05
C THR A 146 -6.71 -11.66 -14.64
N ASN A 147 -7.32 -10.50 -14.50
CA ASN A 147 -8.65 -10.27 -15.06
C ASN A 147 -8.66 -10.28 -16.58
N MET A 148 -7.60 -9.73 -17.19
CA MET A 148 -7.48 -9.75 -18.65
C MET A 148 -7.28 -11.16 -19.16
N ASN A 149 -6.47 -11.95 -18.49
CA ASN A 149 -6.24 -13.33 -18.87
C ASN A 149 -7.50 -14.17 -18.74
N ALA A 150 -8.26 -13.96 -17.70
CA ALA A 150 -9.53 -14.65 -17.50
C ALA A 150 -10.53 -14.33 -18.61
N ILE A 151 -10.62 -13.06 -18.98
CA ILE A 151 -11.50 -12.63 -20.06
C ILE A 151 -11.07 -13.25 -21.38
N THR A 152 -9.78 -13.25 -21.66
CA THR A 152 -9.24 -13.84 -22.89
C THR A 152 -9.54 -15.33 -22.95
N ASN A 153 -9.39 -16.03 -21.84
CA ASN A 153 -9.67 -17.46 -21.80
C ASN A 153 -11.15 -17.76 -22.04
N GLU A 154 -12.02 -16.96 -21.51
CA GLU A 154 -13.45 -17.11 -21.74
C GLU A 154 -13.80 -16.87 -23.20
N GLU A 155 -13.19 -15.88 -23.81
CA GLU A 155 -13.42 -15.62 -25.24
C GLU A 155 -12.92 -16.76 -26.14
N SER A 156 -11.84 -17.39 -25.73
CA SER A 156 -11.26 -18.46 -26.51
C SER A 156 -11.96 -19.82 -26.30
N ALA A 157 -12.77 -19.90 -25.29
CA ALA A 157 -13.53 -21.10 -25.01
C ALA A 157 -14.83 -21.08 -25.82
#